data_0b2de066c7b1c431b5cf74191120493f
#
_entry.id   0b2de066c7b1c431b5cf74191120493f
#
_cell.length_a   1.000
_cell.length_b   1.000
_cell.length_c   1.000
_cell.angle_alpha   90.00
_cell.angle_beta   90.00
_cell.angle_gamma   90.00
#
_symmetry.space_group_name_H-M   'P 1'
#
loop_
_entity.id
_entity.type
_entity.pdbx_description
1 polymer ?
#
loop_
_entity_poly.entity_id
_entity_poly.type
_entity_poly.pdbx_seq_one_letter_code
_entity_poly.pdbx_strand_id
1 'polypeptide(L)'
;VYTHTQTEQNFARMKIRGKGMEQTMIKTENVSKRFGSFALQDIHFELPAGYICGLIGENGVGKTTLLNILAGLYEYDGTISIQEKEYRTNQMELQQDIGFVFHEEWFDDWDSLIANSRHYGKYYKNYDETLLKEYLKRFRLDGKKKYKKLSKGEKLKFAFAFALAHHPKLLLL
;
A
#
# COMPACT_ATOMS: atom_id res chain seq x y z
N VAL A 1 12.06 -15.21 -11.41
CA VAL A 1 12.04 -16.46 -10.63
C VAL A 1 10.59 -16.66 -10.23
N TYR A 2 9.99 -17.78 -10.67
CA TYR A 2 8.62 -18.14 -10.30
C TYR A 2 8.69 -18.97 -9.02
N THR A 3 8.16 -18.48 -7.93
CA THR A 3 7.92 -19.32 -6.76
C THR A 3 6.58 -20.04 -6.98
N HIS A 4 6.65 -21.33 -7.33
CA HIS A 4 5.50 -22.22 -7.26
C HIS A 4 5.27 -22.58 -5.79
N THR A 5 4.18 -22.10 -5.21
CA THR A 5 3.61 -22.72 -4.03
C THR A 5 2.38 -23.51 -4.49
N GLN A 6 2.39 -24.82 -4.20
CA GLN A 6 1.29 -25.73 -4.48
C GLN A 6 0.11 -25.43 -3.56
N THR A 7 -0.75 -24.58 -4.00
CA THR A 7 -2.18 -24.58 -3.64
C THR A 7 -2.90 -24.05 -4.86
N GLU A 8 -3.16 -24.95 -5.80
CA GLU A 8 -3.67 -24.66 -7.14
C GLU A 8 -5.16 -24.38 -7.18
N GLN A 9 -5.70 -23.51 -6.34
CA GLN A 9 -7.04 -23.00 -6.58
C GLN A 9 -7.14 -21.56 -6.08
N ASN A 10 -7.02 -20.61 -7.03
CA ASN A 10 -7.50 -19.24 -6.93
C ASN A 10 -6.63 -18.15 -6.31
N PHE A 11 -5.30 -18.26 -6.21
CA PHE A 11 -4.52 -17.10 -5.77
C PHE A 11 -3.86 -16.31 -6.92
N ALA A 12 -3.73 -14.98 -6.72
CA ALA A 12 -3.10 -14.07 -7.65
C ALA A 12 -1.63 -14.42 -7.91
N ARG A 13 -1.21 -14.45 -9.19
CA ARG A 13 0.20 -14.64 -9.55
C ARG A 13 0.99 -13.36 -9.28
N MET A 14 2.15 -13.52 -8.66
CA MET A 14 3.07 -12.44 -8.38
C MET A 14 4.11 -12.31 -9.49
N LYS A 15 4.22 -11.12 -10.12
CA LYS A 15 5.31 -10.79 -11.05
C LYS A 15 6.27 -9.83 -10.38
N ILE A 16 7.53 -10.22 -10.28
CA ILE A 16 8.59 -9.43 -9.65
C ILE A 16 9.53 -8.90 -10.73
N ARG A 17 9.81 -7.60 -10.72
CA ARG A 17 10.79 -6.94 -11.59
C ARG A 17 11.66 -5.99 -10.78
N GLY A 18 12.96 -6.06 -10.95
CA GLY A 18 13.90 -5.11 -10.33
C GLY A 18 15.30 -5.71 -10.15
N LYS A 19 16.26 -4.88 -9.75
CA LYS A 19 17.53 -5.32 -9.15
C LYS A 19 17.33 -5.22 -7.64
N GLY A 20 17.30 -6.37 -6.98
CA GLY A 20 17.07 -6.48 -5.56
C GLY A 20 18.29 -6.13 -4.71
N MET A 21 18.01 -5.67 -3.50
CA MET A 21 18.94 -5.76 -2.38
C MET A 21 18.73 -7.12 -1.71
N GLU A 22 19.71 -7.63 -0.97
CA GLU A 22 19.61 -8.91 -0.26
C GLU A 22 18.55 -8.91 0.87
N GLN A 23 18.08 -7.70 1.27
CA GLN A 23 17.13 -7.54 2.38
C GLN A 23 15.70 -7.85 1.95
N THR A 24 15.00 -8.66 2.74
CA THR A 24 13.57 -8.96 2.57
C THR A 24 12.71 -7.76 2.98
N MET A 25 11.86 -7.28 2.05
CA MET A 25 10.90 -6.21 2.33
C MET A 25 9.61 -6.74 2.97
N ILE A 26 9.04 -7.81 2.40
CA ILE A 26 7.83 -8.46 2.92
C ILE A 26 8.04 -9.96 2.92
N LYS A 27 7.68 -10.63 4.02
CA LYS A 27 7.56 -12.08 4.10
C LYS A 27 6.22 -12.43 4.74
N THR A 28 5.49 -13.37 4.15
CA THR A 28 4.24 -13.89 4.69
C THR A 28 4.32 -15.39 4.89
N GLU A 29 3.79 -15.88 6.02
CA GLU A 29 3.76 -17.30 6.35
C GLU A 29 2.38 -17.66 6.89
N ASN A 30 1.68 -18.59 6.23
CA ASN A 30 0.33 -19.08 6.55
C ASN A 30 -0.71 -17.97 6.71
N VAL A 31 -0.56 -16.86 5.98
CA VAL A 31 -1.49 -15.73 6.12
C VAL A 31 -2.85 -16.11 5.57
N SER A 32 -3.86 -15.98 6.43
CA SER A 32 -5.23 -16.33 6.13
C SER A 32 -6.21 -15.28 6.66
N LYS A 33 -7.34 -15.11 5.97
CA LYS A 33 -8.44 -14.23 6.36
C LYS A 33 -9.76 -14.75 5.83
N ARG A 34 -10.78 -14.80 6.68
CA ARG A 34 -12.12 -15.25 6.30
C ARG A 34 -13.13 -14.11 6.39
N PHE A 35 -14.01 -14.03 5.39
CA PHE A 35 -15.17 -13.12 5.35
C PHE A 35 -16.40 -13.93 4.88
N GLY A 36 -17.27 -14.32 5.79
CA GLY A 36 -18.44 -15.14 5.43
C GLY A 36 -18.06 -16.39 4.62
N SER A 37 -18.49 -16.45 3.36
CA SER A 37 -18.19 -17.54 2.44
C SER A 37 -16.84 -17.40 1.71
N PHE A 38 -16.20 -16.23 1.74
CA PHE A 38 -14.88 -15.99 1.12
C PHE A 38 -13.76 -16.25 2.12
N ALA A 39 -12.69 -16.88 1.68
CA ALA A 39 -11.48 -17.04 2.46
C ALA A 39 -10.23 -16.83 1.59
N LEU A 40 -9.35 -15.93 2.05
CA LEU A 40 -7.96 -15.93 1.68
C LEU A 40 -7.26 -16.96 2.56
N GLN A 41 -6.55 -17.94 1.98
CA GLN A 41 -5.99 -19.05 2.75
C GLN A 41 -4.53 -19.28 2.40
N ASP A 42 -3.74 -19.49 3.46
CA ASP A 42 -2.39 -20.05 3.40
C ASP A 42 -1.44 -19.30 2.43
N ILE A 43 -1.43 -17.98 2.56
CA ILE A 43 -0.61 -17.13 1.69
C ILE A 43 0.83 -17.13 2.16
N HIS A 44 1.70 -17.59 1.28
CA HIS A 44 3.15 -17.59 1.47
C HIS A 44 3.82 -16.86 0.32
N PHE A 45 4.57 -15.83 0.60
CA PHE A 45 5.50 -15.23 -0.35
C PHE A 45 6.58 -14.44 0.35
N GLU A 46 7.64 -14.18 -0.39
CA GLU A 46 8.72 -13.30 0.02
C GLU A 46 9.01 -12.31 -1.09
N LEU A 47 9.08 -11.03 -0.75
CA LEU A 47 9.39 -9.94 -1.65
C LEU A 47 10.65 -9.22 -1.15
N PRO A 48 11.77 -9.28 -1.88
CA PRO A 48 12.96 -8.54 -1.51
C PRO A 48 12.79 -7.04 -1.77
N ALA A 49 13.60 -6.21 -1.10
CA ALA A 49 13.62 -4.76 -1.31
C ALA A 49 14.12 -4.40 -2.71
N GLY A 50 13.65 -3.25 -3.24
CA GLY A 50 14.05 -2.75 -4.56
C GLY A 50 13.32 -3.38 -5.75
N TYR A 51 12.27 -4.16 -5.49
CA TYR A 51 11.45 -4.79 -6.55
C TYR A 51 10.09 -4.12 -6.69
N ILE A 52 9.56 -4.19 -7.92
CA ILE A 52 8.14 -3.94 -8.20
C ILE A 52 7.45 -5.29 -8.35
N CYS A 53 6.40 -5.48 -7.56
CA CYS A 53 5.60 -6.69 -7.57
C CYS A 53 4.17 -6.40 -8.05
N GLY A 54 3.65 -7.19 -8.98
CA GLY A 54 2.27 -7.12 -9.44
C GLY A 54 1.45 -8.32 -8.96
N LEU A 55 0.32 -8.07 -8.31
CA LEU A 55 -0.67 -9.09 -7.97
C LEU A 55 -1.62 -9.30 -9.16
N ILE A 56 -1.57 -10.47 -9.79
CA ILE A 56 -2.36 -10.80 -10.97
C ILE A 56 -3.29 -11.98 -10.64
N GLY A 57 -4.54 -11.85 -10.99
CA GLY A 57 -5.56 -12.90 -10.78
C GLY A 57 -6.95 -12.39 -11.09
N GLU A 58 -7.94 -13.26 -11.09
CA GLU A 58 -9.34 -12.95 -11.33
C GLU A 58 -9.93 -11.97 -10.29
N ASN A 59 -11.07 -11.37 -10.60
CA ASN A 59 -11.79 -10.55 -9.64
C ASN A 59 -12.32 -11.42 -8.50
N GLY A 60 -12.25 -10.90 -7.26
CA GLY A 60 -12.69 -11.64 -6.08
C GLY A 60 -11.69 -12.64 -5.49
N VAL A 61 -10.53 -12.88 -6.13
CA VAL A 61 -9.52 -13.86 -5.65
C VAL A 61 -8.77 -13.44 -4.37
N GLY A 62 -9.00 -12.21 -3.85
CA GLY A 62 -8.39 -11.75 -2.60
C GLY A 62 -7.22 -10.77 -2.75
N LYS A 63 -6.94 -10.23 -3.95
CA LYS A 63 -5.87 -9.23 -4.15
C LYS A 63 -6.03 -8.02 -3.22
N THR A 64 -7.21 -7.40 -3.24
CA THR A 64 -7.53 -6.25 -2.38
C THR A 64 -7.51 -6.63 -0.89
N THR A 65 -7.97 -7.84 -0.56
CA THR A 65 -7.91 -8.34 0.82
C THR A 65 -6.46 -8.43 1.32
N LEU A 66 -5.55 -8.97 0.52
CA LEU A 66 -4.13 -9.02 0.87
C LEU A 66 -3.53 -7.63 1.02
N LEU A 67 -3.82 -6.71 0.09
CA LEU A 67 -3.35 -5.32 0.21
C LEU A 67 -3.88 -4.65 1.48
N ASN A 68 -5.15 -4.85 1.83
CA ASN A 68 -5.74 -4.30 3.06
C ASN A 68 -5.14 -4.92 4.33
N ILE A 69 -4.76 -6.19 4.32
CA ILE A 69 -4.00 -6.83 5.40
C ILE A 69 -2.63 -6.18 5.55
N LEU A 70 -1.88 -6.02 4.45
CA LEU A 70 -0.57 -5.36 4.46
C LEU A 70 -0.67 -3.88 4.84
N ALA A 71 -1.81 -3.25 4.56
CA ALA A 71 -2.14 -1.90 5.00
C ALA A 71 -2.47 -1.82 6.50
N GLY A 72 -2.66 -2.95 7.18
CA GLY A 72 -3.09 -2.99 8.57
C GLY A 72 -4.56 -2.66 8.79
N LEU A 73 -5.38 -2.72 7.73
CA LEU A 73 -6.81 -2.44 7.80
C LEU A 73 -7.62 -3.69 8.21
N TYR A 74 -7.06 -4.87 8.03
CA TYR A 74 -7.69 -6.14 8.36
C TYR A 74 -6.82 -6.99 9.27
N GLU A 75 -7.44 -7.57 10.28
CA GLU A 75 -6.85 -8.65 11.07
C GLU A 75 -6.66 -9.90 10.20
N TYR A 76 -5.66 -10.72 10.52
CA TYR A 76 -5.29 -11.92 9.78
C TYR A 76 -4.76 -13.00 10.74
N ASP A 77 -4.80 -14.25 10.30
CA ASP A 77 -4.09 -15.36 10.92
C ASP A 77 -2.74 -15.56 10.22
N GLY A 78 -1.79 -16.20 10.88
CA GLY A 78 -0.43 -16.40 10.37
C GLY A 78 0.53 -15.27 10.74
N THR A 79 1.65 -15.16 10.03
CA THR A 79 2.74 -14.22 10.31
C THR A 79 3.07 -13.37 9.10
N ILE A 80 3.26 -12.07 9.32
CA ILE A 80 3.78 -11.12 8.34
C ILE A 80 4.99 -10.42 8.95
N SER A 81 6.09 -10.39 8.20
CA SER A 81 7.25 -9.56 8.51
C SER A 81 7.41 -8.51 7.42
N ILE A 82 7.64 -7.25 7.82
CA ILE A 82 7.98 -6.13 6.93
C ILE A 82 9.31 -5.55 7.41
N GLN A 83 10.27 -5.37 6.50
CA GLN A 83 11.64 -4.97 6.83
C GLN A 83 12.25 -5.86 7.93
N GLU A 84 12.01 -7.18 7.83
CA GLU A 84 12.48 -8.22 8.79
C GLU A 84 11.90 -8.08 10.22
N LYS A 85 10.95 -7.16 10.45
CA LYS A 85 10.25 -7.00 11.72
C LYS A 85 8.87 -7.64 11.66
N GLU A 86 8.47 -8.32 12.72
CA GLU A 86 7.11 -8.87 12.82
C GLU A 86 6.09 -7.72 12.80
N TYR A 87 5.13 -7.80 11.85
CA TYR A 87 4.26 -6.67 11.51
C TYR A 87 3.27 -6.33 12.63
N ARG A 88 2.66 -7.34 13.24
CA ARG A 88 1.62 -7.14 14.26
C ARG A 88 2.13 -6.38 15.48
N THR A 89 3.33 -6.73 15.95
CA THR A 89 3.95 -6.11 17.14
C THR A 89 4.59 -4.76 16.84
N ASN A 90 4.97 -4.51 15.58
CA ASN A 90 5.65 -3.27 15.16
C ASN A 90 4.80 -2.41 14.21
N GLN A 91 3.48 -2.62 14.16
CA GLN A 91 2.59 -2.04 13.16
C GLN A 91 2.69 -0.50 13.09
N MET A 92 2.62 0.17 14.23
CA MET A 92 2.67 1.65 14.29
C MET A 92 3.99 2.22 13.74
N GLU A 93 5.10 1.53 13.98
CA GLU A 93 6.42 1.93 13.47
C GLU A 93 6.50 1.69 11.97
N LEU A 94 6.14 0.49 11.53
CA LEU A 94 6.23 0.07 10.14
C LEU A 94 5.29 0.85 9.21
N GLN A 95 4.11 1.23 9.69
CA GLN A 95 3.17 2.06 8.92
C GLN A 95 3.72 3.44 8.59
N GLN A 96 4.71 3.96 9.33
CA GLN A 96 5.40 5.20 8.98
C GLN A 96 6.20 5.08 7.67
N ASP A 97 6.64 3.87 7.34
CA ASP A 97 7.44 3.57 6.14
C ASP A 97 6.59 2.99 4.99
N ILE A 98 5.26 2.88 5.16
CA ILE A 98 4.36 2.32 4.15
C ILE A 98 3.50 3.43 3.55
N GLY A 99 3.60 3.61 2.23
CA GLY A 99 2.71 4.48 1.47
C GLY A 99 1.54 3.68 0.90
N PHE A 100 0.33 4.21 1.05
CA PHE A 100 -0.89 3.58 0.53
C PHE A 100 -1.53 4.46 -0.53
N VAL A 101 -1.94 3.82 -1.63
CA VAL A 101 -2.72 4.48 -2.68
C VAL A 101 -3.94 3.61 -2.98
N PHE A 102 -5.02 3.86 -2.28
CA PHE A 102 -6.29 3.16 -2.49
C PHE A 102 -7.26 3.94 -3.35
N HIS A 103 -8.24 3.22 -3.90
CA HIS A 103 -9.36 3.82 -4.62
C HIS A 103 -10.41 4.48 -3.72
N GLU A 104 -10.33 4.26 -2.42
CA GLU A 104 -11.27 4.82 -1.44
C GLU A 104 -10.94 6.28 -1.10
N GLU A 105 -11.98 7.07 -0.87
CA GLU A 105 -11.87 8.51 -0.63
C GLU A 105 -11.64 8.78 0.85
N TRP A 106 -10.38 8.85 1.27
CA TRP A 106 -9.96 9.11 2.65
C TRP A 106 -9.83 10.59 2.99
N PHE A 107 -9.80 11.45 1.96
CA PHE A 107 -9.57 12.88 2.12
C PHE A 107 -10.89 13.65 2.26
N ASP A 108 -10.87 14.76 3.02
CA ASP A 108 -12.03 15.63 3.16
C ASP A 108 -12.36 16.33 1.84
N ASP A 109 -13.59 16.15 1.39
CA ASP A 109 -14.12 16.68 0.13
C ASP A 109 -14.08 18.20 0.06
N TRP A 110 -14.23 18.87 1.19
CA TRP A 110 -14.37 20.33 1.27
C TRP A 110 -13.05 21.05 1.45
N ASP A 111 -12.03 20.32 1.83
CA ASP A 111 -10.69 20.84 2.01
C ASP A 111 -9.92 20.90 0.69
N SER A 112 -8.95 21.83 0.62
CA SER A 112 -7.98 21.89 -0.46
C SER A 112 -6.99 20.72 -0.35
N LEU A 113 -6.25 20.42 -1.43
CA LEU A 113 -5.24 19.36 -1.41
C LEU A 113 -4.16 19.65 -0.36
N ILE A 114 -3.74 20.90 -0.22
CA ILE A 114 -2.76 21.30 0.82
C ILE A 114 -3.35 21.18 2.23
N ALA A 115 -4.62 21.57 2.46
CA ALA A 115 -5.25 21.43 3.76
C ALA A 115 -5.39 19.96 4.16
N ASN A 116 -5.89 19.11 3.25
CA ASN A 116 -5.94 17.66 3.45
C ASN A 116 -4.57 17.10 3.80
N SER A 117 -3.55 17.44 3.02
CA SER A 117 -2.21 16.89 3.22
C SER A 117 -1.57 17.30 4.55
N ARG A 118 -1.84 18.52 5.04
CA ARG A 118 -1.42 18.95 6.37
C ARG A 118 -2.19 18.23 7.48
N HIS A 119 -3.50 18.01 7.27
CA HIS A 119 -4.35 17.33 8.24
C HIS A 119 -3.89 15.88 8.46
N TYR A 120 -3.63 15.15 7.40
CA TYR A 120 -3.22 13.73 7.47
C TYR A 120 -1.70 13.57 7.59
N GLY A 121 -0.91 14.48 7.03
CA GLY A 121 0.56 14.43 7.06
C GLY A 121 1.14 14.48 8.48
N LYS A 122 0.45 15.15 9.43
CA LYS A 122 0.89 15.21 10.84
C LYS A 122 1.03 13.85 11.53
N TYR A 123 0.41 12.79 10.98
CA TYR A 123 0.50 11.43 11.52
C TYR A 123 1.76 10.69 11.05
N TYR A 124 2.49 11.24 10.06
CA TYR A 124 3.72 10.67 9.54
C TYR A 124 4.92 11.49 10.01
N LYS A 125 5.87 10.83 10.67
CA LYS A 125 7.08 11.48 11.23
C LYS A 125 7.93 12.17 10.17
N ASN A 126 8.00 11.58 8.97
CA ASN A 126 8.84 12.03 7.86
C ASN A 126 8.03 12.78 6.78
N TYR A 127 6.81 13.26 7.11
CA TYR A 127 6.01 14.00 6.14
C TYR A 127 6.71 15.30 5.72
N ASP A 128 6.85 15.47 4.40
CA ASP A 128 7.49 16.63 3.77
C ASP A 128 6.49 17.38 2.86
N GLU A 129 6.01 18.53 3.34
CA GLU A 129 5.08 19.38 2.57
C GLU A 129 5.76 19.97 1.30
N THR A 130 7.09 20.19 1.33
CA THR A 130 7.83 20.68 0.17
C THR A 130 7.82 19.65 -0.95
N LEU A 131 8.14 18.41 -0.60
CA LEU A 131 8.09 17.28 -1.52
C LEU A 131 6.66 17.05 -2.05
N LEU A 132 5.63 17.16 -1.21
CA LEU A 132 4.24 17.12 -1.67
C LEU A 132 3.99 18.17 -2.77
N LYS A 133 4.38 19.43 -2.53
CA LYS A 133 4.17 20.52 -3.50
C LYS A 133 4.89 20.25 -4.82
N GLU A 134 6.08 19.67 -4.77
CA GLU A 134 6.81 19.23 -5.98
C GLU A 134 6.03 18.17 -6.75
N TYR A 135 5.49 17.15 -6.08
CA TYR A 135 4.64 16.13 -6.72
C TYR A 135 3.34 16.72 -7.27
N LEU A 136 2.68 17.62 -6.55
CA LEU A 136 1.49 18.30 -7.06
C LEU A 136 1.80 19.04 -8.36
N LYS A 137 2.90 19.79 -8.41
CA LYS A 137 3.36 20.48 -9.63
C LYS A 137 3.66 19.49 -10.76
N ARG A 138 4.39 18.40 -10.47
CA ARG A 138 4.74 17.35 -11.44
C ARG A 138 3.50 16.66 -12.01
N PHE A 139 2.48 16.43 -11.19
CA PHE A 139 1.21 15.80 -11.59
C PHE A 139 0.21 16.81 -12.17
N ARG A 140 0.57 18.11 -12.25
CA ARG A 140 -0.28 19.21 -12.74
C ARG A 140 -1.56 19.35 -11.91
N LEU A 141 -1.45 19.27 -10.59
CA LEU A 141 -2.53 19.47 -9.64
C LEU A 141 -2.41 20.84 -8.98
N ASP A 142 -3.51 21.60 -8.93
CA ASP A 142 -3.58 22.82 -8.13
C ASP A 142 -3.82 22.49 -6.66
N GLY A 143 -2.84 22.74 -5.80
CA GLY A 143 -2.91 22.47 -4.36
C GLY A 143 -4.02 23.24 -3.61
N LYS A 144 -4.58 24.30 -4.21
CA LYS A 144 -5.71 25.07 -3.66
C LYS A 144 -7.07 24.50 -4.07
N LYS A 145 -7.11 23.60 -5.05
CA LYS A 145 -8.35 22.98 -5.53
C LYS A 145 -8.94 22.09 -4.43
N LYS A 146 -10.26 22.16 -4.23
CA LYS A 146 -10.99 21.30 -3.29
C LYS A 146 -11.01 19.87 -3.77
N TYR A 147 -10.84 18.90 -2.86
CA TYR A 147 -10.74 17.48 -3.18
C TYR A 147 -11.96 16.96 -3.97
N LYS A 148 -13.18 17.35 -3.60
CA LYS A 148 -14.42 16.98 -4.32
C LYS A 148 -14.48 17.44 -5.78
N LYS A 149 -13.68 18.46 -6.15
CA LYS A 149 -13.64 18.95 -7.53
C LYS A 149 -12.64 18.20 -8.42
N LEU A 150 -11.94 17.23 -7.88
CA LEU A 150 -11.01 16.39 -8.62
C LEU A 150 -11.75 15.32 -9.42
N SER A 151 -11.27 15.05 -10.63
CA SER A 151 -11.62 13.83 -11.36
C SER A 151 -11.03 12.60 -10.64
N LYS A 152 -11.52 11.40 -10.96
CA LYS A 152 -10.95 10.14 -10.41
C LYS A 152 -9.44 10.04 -10.63
N GLY A 153 -8.96 10.40 -11.83
CA GLY A 153 -7.53 10.40 -12.13
C GLY A 153 -6.73 11.44 -11.35
N GLU A 154 -7.30 12.62 -11.09
CA GLU A 154 -6.67 13.64 -10.24
C GLU A 154 -6.64 13.20 -8.77
N LYS A 155 -7.71 12.56 -8.26
CA LYS A 155 -7.75 11.97 -6.91
C LYS A 155 -6.65 10.92 -6.73
N LEU A 156 -6.49 10.02 -7.71
CA LEU A 156 -5.41 9.04 -7.70
C LEU A 156 -4.03 9.69 -7.69
N LYS A 157 -3.79 10.70 -8.55
CA LYS A 157 -2.53 11.47 -8.56
C LYS A 157 -2.25 12.14 -7.21
N PHE A 158 -3.29 12.70 -6.56
CA PHE A 158 -3.14 13.30 -5.24
C PHE A 158 -2.79 12.26 -4.18
N ALA A 159 -3.47 11.10 -4.17
CA ALA A 159 -3.14 10.01 -3.27
C ALA A 159 -1.68 9.54 -3.44
N PHE A 160 -1.19 9.44 -4.67
CA PHE A 160 0.23 9.18 -4.95
C PHE A 160 1.14 10.28 -4.40
N ALA A 161 0.84 11.55 -4.67
CA ALA A 161 1.65 12.66 -4.18
C ALA A 161 1.74 12.64 -2.65
N PHE A 162 0.62 12.39 -1.98
CA PHE A 162 0.56 12.30 -0.53
C PHE A 162 1.34 11.09 0.00
N ALA A 163 1.13 9.90 -0.58
CA ALA A 163 1.83 8.68 -0.18
C ALA A 163 3.35 8.80 -0.34
N LEU A 164 3.83 9.47 -1.38
CA LEU A 164 5.26 9.66 -1.60
C LEU A 164 5.87 10.76 -0.71
N ALA A 165 5.05 11.68 -0.22
CA ALA A 165 5.53 12.83 0.56
C ALA A 165 6.04 12.50 1.98
N HIS A 166 5.84 11.28 2.46
CA HIS A 166 6.43 10.83 3.73
C HIS A 166 7.60 9.84 3.56
N HIS A 167 8.17 9.76 2.35
CA HIS A 167 9.33 8.94 2.03
C HIS A 167 9.16 7.43 2.33
N PRO A 168 8.11 6.78 1.84
CA PRO A 168 7.84 5.39 2.16
C PRO A 168 8.93 4.48 1.58
N LYS A 169 9.25 3.39 2.31
CA LYS A 169 10.12 2.31 1.84
C LYS A 169 9.35 1.22 1.10
N LEU A 170 8.05 1.10 1.40
CA LEU A 170 7.12 0.20 0.74
C LEU A 170 5.93 1.01 0.22
N LEU A 171 5.56 0.83 -1.04
CA LEU A 171 4.38 1.45 -1.65
C LEU A 171 3.38 0.37 -2.06
N LEU A 172 2.16 0.45 -1.54
CA LEU A 172 1.04 -0.43 -1.87
C LEU A 172 0.01 0.32 -2.72
N LEU A 173 -0.39 -0.27 -3.89
CA LEU A 173 -1.22 0.35 -4.93
C LEU A 173 -2.43 -0.52 -5.27
#